data_e3e106fdba93e98fb9370df383b0e203
#
_entry.id   e3e106fdba93e98fb9370df383b0e203
#
_cell.length_a   1.000
_cell.length_b   1.000
_cell.length_c   1.000
_cell.angle_alpha   90.00
_cell.angle_beta   90.00
_cell.angle_gamma   90.00
#
_symmetry.space_group_name_H-M   'P 1'
#
loop_
_entity.id
_entity.type
_entity.pdbx_description
1 polymer ?
#
loop_
_entity_poly.entity_id
_entity_poly.type
_entity_poly.pdbx_seq_one_letter_code
_entity_poly.pdbx_strand_id
1 'polypeptide(L)'
;MTNLLFSHEQLLHQRFLQSDLGQLYVAIPFERLAKHIPSPKFSLSGKGCKPWVDVKGAIGLLILKHHTGLSDEMLIDRINTDWCMQMFCGIQLKPYEQIKDKSLPSTWRGYIGRRLDIHSLQKELAYYWKPYLNQTNISGEDATCYESRIEYPTDIKLLWQSCTEIYVMYQRYRKQYKLRTSRINYNKYKALFLNYQRCKKKTKRKEKKLRKQLLKFLYRLLELGIGLRKKHNIKLLNKQTKRINTIITLYNQQRTKAYGDKNEPIKNRIVSLSKPYIRPIVRGKEVKPVEFGAKVNKLQVDGISFIQHFSYDAFNEGTQLQKTIELHQQLIGRCTHHSADAIYATNQNRSYCSRNAIVNNFIPKGKQKQQHIEQSKIMRSVLNKQRATVLEGSFGNEKNHYLLAKVNARNEYTEKCWIFFGIFAANASIISQRIITAKQQKARAA
;
A
#
# COMPACT_ATOMS: atom_id res chain seq x y z
N MET A 1 -4.88 -21.32 48.18
CA MET A 1 -3.56 -20.71 48.42
C MET A 1 -3.05 -20.16 47.11
N THR A 2 -3.12 -18.87 46.93
CA THR A 2 -2.64 -18.15 45.72
C THR A 2 -1.11 -18.20 45.76
N ASN A 3 -0.51 -18.70 44.68
CA ASN A 3 0.94 -18.73 44.53
C ASN A 3 1.51 -17.31 44.64
N LEU A 4 2.08 -16.99 45.81
CA LEU A 4 2.75 -15.73 46.14
C LEU A 4 4.01 -15.45 45.32
N LEU A 5 4.37 -16.33 44.35
CA LEU A 5 5.58 -16.22 43.54
C LEU A 5 5.47 -15.30 42.33
N PHE A 6 4.24 -14.91 41.91
CA PHE A 6 4.06 -14.07 40.74
C PHE A 6 3.08 -12.95 41.05
N SER A 7 3.40 -11.72 40.57
CA SER A 7 2.46 -10.60 40.62
C SER A 7 1.25 -10.85 39.71
N HIS A 8 0.11 -10.20 40.01
CA HIS A 8 -1.07 -10.28 39.18
C HIS A 8 -0.79 -9.89 37.70
N GLU A 9 0.07 -8.91 37.49
CA GLU A 9 0.50 -8.48 36.14
C GLU A 9 1.31 -9.58 35.42
N GLN A 10 2.17 -10.30 36.11
CA GLN A 10 2.93 -11.43 35.54
C GLN A 10 2.00 -12.56 35.11
N LEU A 11 0.99 -12.89 35.94
CA LEU A 11 0.00 -13.92 35.62
C LEU A 11 -0.87 -13.52 34.40
N LEU A 12 -1.31 -12.26 34.34
CA LEU A 12 -2.03 -11.72 33.18
C LEU A 12 -1.17 -11.78 31.92
N HIS A 13 0.11 -11.42 32.01
CA HIS A 13 1.03 -11.48 30.88
C HIS A 13 1.25 -12.92 30.39
N GLN A 14 1.42 -13.88 31.30
CA GLN A 14 1.51 -15.30 30.95
C GLN A 14 0.25 -15.80 30.24
N ARG A 15 -0.92 -15.44 30.77
CA ARG A 15 -2.21 -15.77 30.13
C ARG A 15 -2.35 -15.12 28.75
N PHE A 16 -1.91 -13.88 28.60
CA PHE A 16 -1.88 -13.21 27.28
C PHE A 16 -1.02 -13.97 26.29
N LEU A 17 0.19 -14.39 26.66
CA LEU A 17 1.10 -15.11 25.78
C LEU A 17 0.53 -16.48 25.32
N GLN A 18 -0.42 -17.06 26.06
CA GLN A 18 -1.13 -18.29 25.68
C GLN A 18 -2.28 -18.03 24.70
N SER A 19 -2.78 -16.79 24.60
CA SER A 19 -3.84 -16.42 23.66
C SER A 19 -3.33 -16.34 22.21
N ASP A 20 -4.25 -16.40 21.23
CA ASP A 20 -3.91 -16.25 19.80
C ASP A 20 -3.18 -14.93 19.50
N LEU A 21 -3.62 -13.84 20.13
CA LEU A 21 -2.94 -12.56 19.99
C LEU A 21 -1.57 -12.54 20.66
N GLY A 22 -1.41 -13.19 21.80
CA GLY A 22 -0.13 -13.35 22.47
C GLY A 22 0.85 -14.17 21.65
N GLN A 23 0.39 -15.22 21.00
CA GLN A 23 1.19 -16.02 20.08
C GLN A 23 1.65 -15.19 18.86
N LEU A 24 0.76 -14.38 18.31
CA LEU A 24 1.12 -13.42 17.26
C LEU A 24 2.11 -12.36 17.77
N TYR A 25 1.93 -11.87 19.00
CA TYR A 25 2.83 -10.89 19.63
C TYR A 25 4.28 -11.40 19.69
N VAL A 26 4.47 -12.66 20.06
CA VAL A 26 5.80 -13.29 20.11
C VAL A 26 6.49 -13.34 18.74
N ALA A 27 5.73 -13.40 17.65
CA ALA A 27 6.30 -13.40 16.30
C ALA A 27 6.83 -12.02 15.84
N ILE A 28 6.67 -10.97 16.65
CA ILE A 28 6.96 -9.58 16.26
C ILE A 28 8.07 -8.99 17.16
N PRO A 29 9.21 -8.59 16.60
CA PRO A 29 10.31 -8.00 17.37
C PRO A 29 10.06 -6.50 17.64
N PHE A 30 9.04 -6.16 18.43
CA PHE A 30 8.59 -4.78 18.68
C PHE A 30 9.72 -3.83 19.09
N GLU A 31 10.58 -4.25 20.01
CA GLU A 31 11.71 -3.43 20.49
C GLU A 31 12.69 -3.05 19.38
N ARG A 32 12.99 -4.01 18.48
CA ARG A 32 13.89 -3.79 17.37
C ARG A 32 13.26 -2.83 16.34
N LEU A 33 12.01 -3.07 16.00
CA LEU A 33 11.28 -2.24 15.01
C LEU A 33 11.10 -0.81 15.50
N ALA A 34 10.80 -0.63 16.80
CA ALA A 34 10.60 0.70 17.38
C ALA A 34 11.86 1.58 17.32
N LYS A 35 13.06 1.01 17.34
CA LYS A 35 14.32 1.76 17.21
C LYS A 35 14.46 2.48 15.88
N HIS A 36 13.83 1.98 14.82
CA HIS A 36 13.86 2.58 13.47
C HIS A 36 12.80 3.68 13.26
N ILE A 37 11.92 3.90 14.24
CA ILE A 37 10.85 4.88 14.16
C ILE A 37 11.04 5.89 15.28
N PRO A 38 11.43 7.16 14.99
CA PRO A 38 11.61 8.16 16.02
C PRO A 38 10.32 8.36 16.83
N SER A 39 10.45 8.51 18.14
CA SER A 39 9.29 8.85 18.98
C SER A 39 8.79 10.26 18.66
N PRO A 40 7.46 10.48 18.64
CA PRO A 40 6.91 11.83 18.48
C PRO A 40 7.40 12.72 19.63
N LYS A 41 7.83 13.93 19.31
CA LYS A 41 8.08 14.95 20.33
C LYS A 41 6.71 15.45 20.82
N PHE A 42 6.29 15.00 21.96
CA PHE A 42 5.16 15.57 22.66
C PHE A 42 5.62 16.89 23.27
N SER A 43 4.80 17.92 23.15
CA SER A 43 4.98 19.29 23.64
C SER A 43 6.27 19.58 24.44
N LEU A 44 7.08 20.54 23.99
CA LEU A 44 8.28 21.03 24.70
C LEU A 44 7.98 21.53 26.14
N SER A 45 6.74 21.85 26.44
CA SER A 45 6.30 22.36 27.75
C SER A 45 6.00 21.27 28.79
N GLY A 46 6.08 19.98 28.43
CA GLY A 46 5.67 18.89 29.32
C GLY A 46 4.17 18.88 29.71
N LYS A 47 3.43 19.91 29.28
CA LYS A 47 1.99 20.06 29.51
C LYS A 47 1.24 19.40 28.35
N GLY A 48 0.65 18.25 28.56
CA GLY A 48 -0.17 17.54 27.57
C GLY A 48 -0.56 16.16 28.06
N CYS A 49 -1.66 15.63 27.53
CA CYS A 49 -2.07 14.26 27.82
C CYS A 49 -1.04 13.29 27.21
N LYS A 50 -0.60 12.30 27.99
CA LYS A 50 0.25 11.22 27.48
C LYS A 50 -0.48 10.50 26.33
N PRO A 51 0.21 10.14 25.25
CA PRO A 51 -0.40 9.37 24.18
C PRO A 51 -0.83 8.00 24.72
N TRP A 52 -1.93 7.48 24.22
CA TRP A 52 -2.44 6.15 24.55
C TRP A 52 -1.47 5.04 24.21
N VAL A 53 -0.65 5.22 23.20
CA VAL A 53 0.36 4.25 22.74
C VAL A 53 1.68 4.96 22.45
N ASP A 54 2.77 4.28 22.73
CA ASP A 54 4.10 4.63 22.24
C ASP A 54 4.31 4.10 20.80
N VAL A 55 5.55 4.12 20.30
CA VAL A 55 5.87 3.61 18.95
C VAL A 55 5.63 2.10 18.85
N LYS A 56 5.91 1.33 19.90
CA LYS A 56 5.67 -0.12 19.92
C LYS A 56 4.19 -0.43 19.86
N GLY A 57 3.40 0.22 20.71
CA GLY A 57 1.96 0.10 20.70
C GLY A 57 1.34 0.57 19.38
N ALA A 58 1.90 1.59 18.74
CA ALA A 58 1.46 2.04 17.42
C ALA A 58 1.75 1.00 16.32
N ILE A 59 2.89 0.31 16.36
CA ILE A 59 3.17 -0.84 15.48
C ILE A 59 2.11 -1.93 15.73
N GLY A 60 1.86 -2.27 17.00
CA GLY A 60 0.82 -3.22 17.40
C GLY A 60 -0.57 -2.85 16.84
N LEU A 61 -0.96 -1.59 16.98
CA LEU A 61 -2.22 -1.06 16.48
C LEU A 61 -2.37 -1.22 14.96
N LEU A 62 -1.29 -0.96 14.20
CA LEU A 62 -1.31 -1.12 12.75
C LEU A 62 -1.34 -2.59 12.32
N ILE A 63 -0.69 -3.49 13.07
CA ILE A 63 -0.76 -4.93 12.82
C ILE A 63 -2.16 -5.46 13.14
N LEU A 64 -2.73 -5.11 14.28
CA LEU A 64 -4.10 -5.49 14.65
C LEU A 64 -5.11 -5.03 13.61
N LYS A 65 -4.93 -3.82 13.04
CA LYS A 65 -5.76 -3.31 11.95
C LYS A 65 -5.83 -4.27 10.76
N HIS A 66 -4.70 -4.81 10.35
CA HIS A 66 -4.62 -5.73 9.21
C HIS A 66 -5.02 -7.15 9.59
N HIS A 67 -4.67 -7.59 10.80
CA HIS A 67 -4.97 -8.92 11.29
C HIS A 67 -6.49 -9.13 11.53
N THR A 68 -7.16 -8.11 12.09
CA THR A 68 -8.59 -8.20 12.41
C THR A 68 -9.52 -7.80 11.27
N GLY A 69 -9.02 -7.03 10.28
CA GLY A 69 -9.85 -6.48 9.21
C GLY A 69 -10.81 -5.36 9.64
N LEU A 70 -10.86 -4.98 10.91
CA LEU A 70 -11.80 -3.99 11.45
C LEU A 70 -11.58 -2.59 10.86
N SER A 71 -12.60 -1.73 10.83
CA SER A 71 -12.44 -0.30 10.56
C SER A 71 -11.59 0.37 11.65
N ASP A 72 -11.05 1.57 11.42
CA ASP A 72 -10.27 2.28 12.45
C ASP A 72 -11.12 2.56 13.69
N GLU A 73 -12.39 2.89 13.50
CA GLU A 73 -13.37 3.12 14.57
C GLU A 73 -13.67 1.84 15.35
N MET A 74 -14.08 0.76 14.65
CA MET A 74 -14.37 -0.53 15.29
C MET A 74 -13.16 -1.12 16.02
N LEU A 75 -11.95 -0.88 15.51
CA LEU A 75 -10.72 -1.32 16.17
C LEU A 75 -10.55 -0.64 17.53
N ILE A 76 -10.78 0.67 17.62
CA ILE A 76 -10.71 1.40 18.87
C ILE A 76 -11.84 0.96 19.83
N ASP A 77 -13.06 0.76 19.32
CA ASP A 77 -14.16 0.24 20.13
C ASP A 77 -13.82 -1.13 20.71
N ARG A 78 -13.22 -2.00 19.90
CA ARG A 78 -12.81 -3.33 20.36
C ARG A 78 -11.67 -3.25 21.39
N ILE A 79 -10.66 -2.41 21.19
CA ILE A 79 -9.57 -2.21 22.16
C ILE A 79 -10.12 -1.73 23.51
N ASN A 80 -11.15 -0.88 23.53
CA ASN A 80 -11.75 -0.42 24.77
C ASN A 80 -12.36 -1.55 25.61
N THR A 81 -12.69 -2.69 25.03
CA THR A 81 -13.38 -3.81 25.70
C THR A 81 -12.56 -5.10 25.73
N ASP A 82 -11.50 -5.21 24.95
CA ASP A 82 -10.71 -6.44 24.79
C ASP A 82 -9.31 -6.27 25.40
N TRP A 83 -9.10 -6.89 26.54
CA TRP A 83 -7.83 -6.80 27.26
C TRP A 83 -6.64 -7.42 26.52
N CYS A 84 -6.87 -8.45 25.67
CA CYS A 84 -5.80 -9.02 24.85
C CYS A 84 -5.31 -8.02 23.81
N MET A 85 -6.22 -7.25 23.18
CA MET A 85 -5.87 -6.19 22.24
C MET A 85 -5.18 -5.02 22.95
N GLN A 86 -5.61 -4.70 24.17
CA GLN A 86 -4.92 -3.69 24.99
C GLN A 86 -3.48 -4.12 25.25
N MET A 87 -3.25 -5.35 25.75
CA MET A 87 -1.91 -5.86 26.01
C MET A 87 -1.05 -5.92 24.75
N PHE A 88 -1.63 -6.30 23.61
CA PHE A 88 -0.94 -6.31 22.33
C PHE A 88 -0.40 -4.93 21.92
N CYS A 89 -1.10 -3.87 22.32
CA CYS A 89 -0.70 -2.48 22.07
C CYS A 89 0.02 -1.82 23.25
N GLY A 90 0.29 -2.54 24.33
CA GLY A 90 0.86 -1.95 25.54
C GLY A 90 -0.04 -0.92 26.21
N ILE A 91 -1.37 -1.08 26.09
CA ILE A 91 -2.39 -0.22 26.69
C ILE A 91 -2.92 -0.89 27.95
N GLN A 92 -3.09 -0.13 29.01
CA GLN A 92 -3.81 -0.54 30.22
C GLN A 92 -4.87 0.52 30.53
N LEU A 93 -6.13 0.20 30.22
CA LEU A 93 -7.26 1.08 30.54
C LEU A 93 -7.81 0.75 31.92
N LYS A 94 -8.01 1.78 32.72
CA LYS A 94 -8.77 1.66 33.98
C LYS A 94 -10.26 1.45 33.67
N PRO A 95 -11.06 0.90 34.59
CA PRO A 95 -12.48 0.59 34.34
C PRO A 95 -13.33 1.75 33.82
N TYR A 96 -12.92 2.99 34.13
CA TYR A 96 -13.60 4.24 33.72
C TYR A 96 -12.93 4.96 32.55
N GLU A 97 -11.82 4.44 32.04
CA GLU A 97 -11.06 5.04 30.93
C GLU A 97 -11.49 4.45 29.59
N GLN A 98 -11.56 5.29 28.57
CA GLN A 98 -11.85 4.92 27.20
C GLN A 98 -11.07 5.76 26.21
N ILE A 99 -10.57 5.13 25.15
CA ILE A 99 -9.99 5.82 24.01
C ILE A 99 -11.15 6.38 23.16
N LYS A 100 -11.34 7.70 23.22
CA LYS A 100 -12.38 8.41 22.44
C LYS A 100 -11.93 8.75 21.02
N ASP A 101 -10.61 8.87 20.78
CA ASP A 101 -10.07 9.23 19.47
C ASP A 101 -10.13 8.04 18.51
N LYS A 102 -11.19 7.97 17.72
CA LYS A 102 -11.37 6.97 16.65
C LYS A 102 -10.38 7.12 15.49
N SER A 103 -9.68 8.26 15.41
CA SER A 103 -8.68 8.53 14.37
C SER A 103 -7.27 8.05 14.75
N LEU A 104 -7.07 7.55 15.96
CA LEU A 104 -5.76 7.11 16.49
C LEU A 104 -4.98 6.18 15.51
N PRO A 105 -5.59 5.12 14.92
CA PRO A 105 -4.88 4.28 13.94
C PRO A 105 -4.46 5.05 12.70
N SER A 106 -5.31 5.95 12.21
CA SER A 106 -5.03 6.81 11.05
C SER A 106 -3.92 7.82 11.33
N THR A 107 -3.90 8.39 12.52
CA THR A 107 -2.88 9.35 12.98
C THR A 107 -1.50 8.69 13.03
N TRP A 108 -1.40 7.51 13.66
CA TRP A 108 -0.15 6.76 13.71
C TRP A 108 0.29 6.22 12.35
N ARG A 109 -0.63 5.79 11.50
CA ARG A 109 -0.34 5.44 10.10
C ARG A 109 0.27 6.62 9.35
N GLY A 110 -0.25 7.83 9.61
CA GLY A 110 0.30 9.07 9.05
C GLY A 110 1.68 9.41 9.61
N TYR A 111 1.91 9.18 10.90
CA TYR A 111 3.18 9.43 11.56
C TYR A 111 4.27 8.47 11.07
N ILE A 112 4.01 7.18 11.16
CA ILE A 112 4.93 6.12 10.75
C ILE A 112 5.16 6.18 9.24
N GLY A 113 4.11 6.36 8.44
CA GLY A 113 4.21 6.37 6.99
C GLY A 113 5.16 7.43 6.42
N ARG A 114 5.24 8.62 7.06
CA ARG A 114 6.20 9.67 6.68
C ARG A 114 7.66 9.33 6.98
N ARG A 115 7.90 8.35 7.87
CA ARG A 115 9.22 7.96 8.38
C ARG A 115 9.59 6.52 8.03
N LEU A 116 8.74 5.86 7.24
CA LEU A 116 8.83 4.44 6.96
C LEU A 116 10.05 4.12 6.10
N ASP A 117 11.05 3.52 6.70
CA ASP A 117 12.14 2.84 6.02
C ASP A 117 11.85 1.34 5.95
N ILE A 118 11.30 0.92 4.80
CA ILE A 118 10.93 -0.49 4.58
C ILE A 118 12.14 -1.40 4.67
N HIS A 119 13.30 -0.97 4.13
CA HIS A 119 14.48 -1.82 4.07
C HIS A 119 15.00 -2.14 5.47
N SER A 120 15.18 -1.14 6.32
CA SER A 120 15.65 -1.32 7.71
C SER A 120 14.68 -2.17 8.52
N LEU A 121 13.36 -1.93 8.41
CA LEU A 121 12.38 -2.74 9.12
C LEU A 121 12.37 -4.19 8.63
N GLN A 122 12.46 -4.44 7.34
CA GLN A 122 12.54 -5.79 6.79
C GLN A 122 13.82 -6.53 7.21
N LYS A 123 14.92 -5.82 7.36
CA LYS A 123 16.19 -6.40 7.86
C LYS A 123 16.03 -6.92 9.29
N GLU A 124 15.39 -6.15 10.18
CA GLU A 124 15.09 -6.59 11.55
C GLU A 124 14.13 -7.78 11.58
N LEU A 125 13.10 -7.75 10.74
CA LEU A 125 12.14 -8.86 10.63
C LEU A 125 12.82 -10.13 10.10
N ALA A 126 13.60 -10.02 9.02
CA ALA A 126 14.32 -11.15 8.45
C ALA A 126 15.30 -11.77 9.45
N TYR A 127 16.06 -10.95 10.17
CA TYR A 127 16.96 -11.40 11.21
C TYR A 127 16.22 -12.19 12.32
N TYR A 128 15.08 -11.65 12.77
CA TYR A 128 14.29 -12.27 13.83
C TYR A 128 13.60 -13.57 13.39
N TRP A 129 13.12 -13.60 12.13
CA TRP A 129 12.38 -14.74 11.58
C TRP A 129 13.23 -15.85 10.98
N LYS A 130 14.49 -15.57 10.67
CA LYS A 130 15.42 -16.53 10.04
C LYS A 130 15.46 -17.90 10.73
N PRO A 131 15.47 -18.01 12.07
CA PRO A 131 15.46 -19.32 12.76
C PRO A 131 14.22 -20.17 12.50
N TYR A 132 13.14 -19.56 11.99
CA TYR A 132 11.86 -20.22 11.70
C TYR A 132 11.65 -20.45 10.18
N LEU A 133 12.69 -20.25 9.38
CA LEU A 133 12.68 -20.53 7.94
C LEU A 133 13.41 -21.83 7.65
N ASN A 134 12.78 -22.73 6.88
CA ASN A 134 13.35 -24.03 6.54
C ASN A 134 14.16 -24.00 5.24
N GLN A 135 13.69 -23.24 4.22
CA GLN A 135 14.26 -23.18 2.89
C GLN A 135 14.83 -21.80 2.59
N THR A 136 15.94 -21.47 3.24
CA THR A 136 16.55 -20.14 3.18
C THR A 136 17.34 -19.86 1.89
N ASN A 137 17.65 -20.88 1.10
CA ASN A 137 18.44 -20.79 -0.12
C ASN A 137 17.58 -20.75 -1.42
N ILE A 138 16.25 -20.83 -1.27
CA ILE A 138 15.30 -20.78 -2.38
C ILE A 138 14.49 -19.50 -2.30
N SER A 139 14.38 -18.80 -3.40
CA SER A 139 13.56 -17.58 -3.51
C SER A 139 12.56 -17.64 -4.65
N GLY A 140 11.47 -16.93 -4.48
CA GLY A 140 10.49 -16.62 -5.51
C GLY A 140 10.36 -15.12 -5.72
N GLU A 141 10.05 -14.72 -6.96
CA GLU A 141 9.81 -13.32 -7.32
C GLU A 141 8.57 -13.17 -8.18
N ASP A 142 7.74 -12.20 -7.85
CA ASP A 142 6.63 -11.76 -8.70
C ASP A 142 6.14 -10.37 -8.28
N ALA A 143 5.45 -9.68 -9.19
CA ALA A 143 4.88 -8.38 -8.93
C ALA A 143 3.34 -8.38 -8.96
N THR A 144 2.76 -7.66 -8.02
CA THR A 144 1.31 -7.45 -7.99
C THR A 144 0.96 -5.96 -7.85
N CYS A 145 -0.28 -5.60 -8.20
CA CYS A 145 -0.82 -4.29 -7.89
C CYS A 145 -1.73 -4.39 -6.67
N TYR A 146 -1.47 -3.56 -5.66
CA TYR A 146 -2.39 -3.30 -4.56
C TYR A 146 -3.18 -2.06 -4.89
N GLU A 147 -4.47 -2.25 -5.17
CA GLU A 147 -5.30 -1.18 -5.69
C GLU A 147 -5.61 -0.11 -4.64
N SER A 148 -5.42 1.14 -5.02
CA SER A 148 -5.87 2.28 -4.24
C SER A 148 -7.38 2.47 -4.35
N ARG A 149 -8.01 2.87 -3.25
CA ARG A 149 -9.41 3.28 -3.28
C ARG A 149 -9.54 4.63 -3.98
N ILE A 150 -9.89 4.59 -5.27
CA ILE A 150 -10.24 5.74 -6.09
C ILE A 150 -11.52 5.43 -6.87
N GLU A 151 -12.23 6.47 -7.29
CA GLU A 151 -13.29 6.29 -8.28
C GLU A 151 -12.70 5.89 -9.62
N TYR A 152 -13.39 5.02 -10.37
CA TYR A 152 -12.92 4.64 -11.71
C TYR A 152 -12.74 5.88 -12.58
N PRO A 153 -11.52 6.16 -13.07
CA PRO A 153 -11.19 7.41 -13.73
C PRO A 153 -11.65 7.41 -15.19
N THR A 154 -12.67 8.20 -15.49
CA THR A 154 -12.96 8.59 -16.87
C THR A 154 -12.57 10.05 -17.08
N ASP A 155 -12.13 10.40 -18.27
CA ASP A 155 -11.71 11.76 -18.59
C ASP A 155 -12.80 12.80 -18.27
N ILE A 156 -14.05 12.47 -18.60
CA ILE A 156 -15.20 13.34 -18.34
C ILE A 156 -15.47 13.51 -16.85
N LYS A 157 -15.36 12.44 -16.05
CA LYS A 157 -15.50 12.54 -14.58
C LYS A 157 -14.44 13.44 -13.99
N LEU A 158 -13.18 13.23 -14.36
CA LEU A 158 -12.06 14.02 -13.84
C LEU A 158 -12.19 15.51 -14.20
N LEU A 159 -12.60 15.82 -15.44
CA LEU A 159 -12.88 17.20 -15.84
C LEU A 159 -14.03 17.81 -15.04
N TRP A 160 -15.12 17.06 -14.85
CA TRP A 160 -16.25 17.56 -14.08
C TRP A 160 -15.88 17.77 -12.61
N GLN A 161 -15.16 16.84 -11.97
CA GLN A 161 -14.65 16.98 -10.62
C GLN A 161 -13.77 18.24 -10.49
N SER A 162 -12.90 18.49 -11.48
CA SER A 162 -12.08 19.70 -11.53
C SER A 162 -12.91 20.98 -11.60
N CYS A 163 -13.93 21.01 -12.46
CA CYS A 163 -14.87 22.12 -12.55
C CYS A 163 -15.58 22.37 -11.22
N THR A 164 -16.05 21.31 -10.58
CA THR A 164 -16.77 21.39 -9.30
C THR A 164 -15.87 21.92 -8.18
N GLU A 165 -14.63 21.42 -8.07
CA GLU A 165 -13.70 21.84 -7.04
C GLU A 165 -13.31 23.33 -7.18
N ILE A 166 -12.96 23.77 -8.39
CA ILE A 166 -12.63 25.19 -8.63
C ILE A 166 -13.85 26.06 -8.39
N TYR A 167 -15.04 25.64 -8.82
CA TYR A 167 -16.29 26.37 -8.57
C TYR A 167 -16.58 26.53 -7.07
N VAL A 168 -16.50 25.45 -6.30
CA VAL A 168 -16.72 25.47 -4.84
C VAL A 168 -15.70 26.38 -4.16
N MET A 169 -14.43 26.31 -4.57
CA MET A 169 -13.39 27.18 -4.03
C MET A 169 -13.65 28.64 -4.36
N TYR A 170 -14.01 28.95 -5.61
CA TYR A 170 -14.40 30.30 -6.05
C TYR A 170 -15.58 30.82 -5.24
N GLN A 171 -16.64 30.03 -5.04
CA GLN A 171 -17.81 30.44 -4.26
C GLN A 171 -17.50 30.69 -2.80
N ARG A 172 -16.58 29.91 -2.20
CA ARG A 172 -16.13 30.13 -0.81
C ARG A 172 -15.47 31.50 -0.69
N TYR A 173 -14.52 31.83 -1.53
CA TYR A 173 -13.84 33.11 -1.51
C TYR A 173 -14.79 34.27 -1.86
N ARG A 174 -15.66 34.09 -2.82
CA ARG A 174 -16.66 35.07 -3.16
C ARG A 174 -17.56 35.45 -1.95
N LYS A 175 -18.02 34.45 -1.20
CA LYS A 175 -18.80 34.68 0.03
C LYS A 175 -17.95 35.39 1.10
N GLN A 176 -16.73 34.93 1.31
CA GLN A 176 -15.81 35.50 2.30
C GLN A 176 -15.55 37.01 2.05
N TYR A 177 -15.40 37.41 0.80
CA TYR A 177 -15.13 38.79 0.40
C TYR A 177 -16.40 39.55 0.00
N LYS A 178 -17.60 39.03 0.27
CA LYS A 178 -18.91 39.65 -0.02
C LYS A 178 -19.06 40.15 -1.45
N LEU A 179 -18.54 39.39 -2.42
CA LEU A 179 -18.51 39.82 -3.83
C LEU A 179 -19.80 39.48 -4.59
N ARG A 180 -20.17 40.36 -5.56
CA ARG A 180 -21.30 40.11 -6.43
C ARG A 180 -21.13 38.82 -7.23
N THR A 181 -22.26 38.14 -7.52
CA THR A 181 -22.25 36.87 -8.26
C THR A 181 -21.86 37.10 -9.72
N SER A 182 -20.76 36.48 -10.16
CA SER A 182 -20.45 36.41 -11.59
C SER A 182 -21.43 35.45 -12.29
N ARG A 183 -21.79 35.77 -13.56
CA ARG A 183 -22.63 34.89 -14.39
C ARG A 183 -21.85 33.62 -14.74
N ILE A 184 -21.98 32.58 -13.88
CA ILE A 184 -21.38 31.27 -14.06
C ILE A 184 -22.53 30.27 -14.25
N ASN A 185 -22.66 29.72 -15.43
CA ASN A 185 -23.73 28.75 -15.77
C ASN A 185 -23.43 27.35 -15.27
N TYR A 186 -23.07 27.21 -13.95
CA TYR A 186 -22.69 25.92 -13.33
C TYR A 186 -23.78 24.85 -13.52
N ASN A 187 -25.05 25.21 -13.31
CA ASN A 187 -26.17 24.26 -13.44
C ASN A 187 -26.33 23.72 -14.85
N LYS A 188 -26.06 24.54 -15.88
CA LYS A 188 -26.08 24.11 -17.30
C LYS A 188 -25.02 22.99 -17.51
N TYR A 189 -23.80 23.21 -17.07
CA TYR A 189 -22.72 22.19 -17.23
C TYR A 189 -22.95 20.96 -16.38
N LYS A 190 -23.52 21.10 -15.18
CA LYS A 190 -23.97 19.99 -14.34
C LYS A 190 -25.01 19.14 -15.07
N ALA A 191 -26.01 19.75 -15.67
CA ALA A 191 -27.03 19.04 -16.45
C ALA A 191 -26.43 18.31 -17.67
N LEU A 192 -25.51 18.93 -18.41
CA LEU A 192 -24.79 18.27 -19.50
C LEU A 192 -24.01 17.05 -19.05
N PHE A 193 -23.29 17.16 -17.92
CA PHE A 193 -22.58 16.04 -17.33
C PHE A 193 -23.52 14.91 -16.89
N LEU A 194 -24.60 15.21 -16.17
CA LEU A 194 -25.57 14.22 -15.70
C LEU A 194 -26.27 13.52 -16.87
N ASN A 195 -26.66 14.25 -17.91
CA ASN A 195 -27.26 13.67 -19.11
C ASN A 195 -26.31 12.72 -19.83
N TYR A 196 -24.99 13.07 -19.88
CA TYR A 196 -23.97 12.16 -20.41
C TYR A 196 -23.80 10.91 -19.52
N GLN A 197 -23.84 11.06 -18.19
CA GLN A 197 -23.74 9.91 -17.27
C GLN A 197 -24.90 8.92 -17.44
N ARG A 198 -26.10 9.44 -17.63
CA ARG A 198 -27.35 8.62 -17.82
C ARG A 198 -27.43 8.01 -19.21
N CYS A 199 -26.66 8.50 -20.19
CA CYS A 199 -26.70 8.01 -21.57
C CYS A 199 -26.24 6.56 -21.65
N LYS A 200 -27.10 5.63 -22.10
CA LYS A 200 -26.80 4.19 -22.28
C LYS A 200 -25.64 4.02 -23.30
N LYS A 201 -25.68 4.68 -24.45
CA LYS A 201 -24.68 4.60 -25.51
C LYS A 201 -23.78 5.84 -25.53
N LYS A 202 -22.59 5.73 -24.91
CA LYS A 202 -21.58 6.81 -24.84
C LYS A 202 -20.67 6.76 -26.08
N THR A 203 -21.05 7.45 -27.13
CA THR A 203 -20.26 7.51 -28.39
C THR A 203 -19.05 8.45 -28.25
N LYS A 204 -17.96 8.17 -28.97
CA LYS A 204 -16.75 9.03 -29.03
C LYS A 204 -17.09 10.48 -29.41
N ARG A 205 -18.09 10.70 -30.29
CA ARG A 205 -18.57 12.03 -30.69
C ARG A 205 -19.20 12.82 -29.55
N LYS A 206 -20.09 12.17 -28.76
CA LYS A 206 -20.72 12.79 -27.58
C LYS A 206 -19.65 13.10 -26.48
N GLU A 207 -18.73 12.19 -26.26
CA GLU A 207 -17.62 12.37 -25.30
C GLU A 207 -16.75 13.57 -25.72
N LYS A 208 -16.30 13.63 -26.98
CA LYS A 208 -15.47 14.73 -27.52
C LYS A 208 -16.15 16.07 -27.39
N LYS A 209 -17.48 16.15 -27.70
CA LYS A 209 -18.28 17.39 -27.59
C LYS A 209 -18.31 17.85 -26.12
N LEU A 210 -18.65 16.97 -25.19
CA LEU A 210 -18.74 17.32 -23.78
C LEU A 210 -17.36 17.68 -23.20
N ARG A 211 -16.27 16.95 -23.54
CA ARG A 211 -14.91 17.30 -23.17
C ARG A 211 -14.54 18.72 -23.52
N LYS A 212 -14.81 19.14 -24.77
CA LYS A 212 -14.55 20.51 -25.22
C LYS A 212 -15.35 21.55 -24.44
N GLN A 213 -16.62 21.24 -24.12
CA GLN A 213 -17.48 22.14 -23.33
C GLN A 213 -16.97 22.27 -21.88
N LEU A 214 -16.60 21.16 -21.23
CA LEU A 214 -16.07 21.18 -19.89
C LEU A 214 -14.68 21.85 -19.79
N LEU A 215 -13.84 21.70 -20.82
CA LEU A 215 -12.55 22.40 -20.90
C LEU A 215 -12.75 23.93 -20.96
N LYS A 216 -13.68 24.42 -21.82
CA LYS A 216 -14.01 25.86 -21.87
C LYS A 216 -14.53 26.37 -20.53
N PHE A 217 -15.35 25.57 -19.86
CA PHE A 217 -15.92 25.93 -18.56
C PHE A 217 -14.84 25.95 -17.46
N LEU A 218 -13.98 24.95 -17.41
CA LEU A 218 -12.87 24.88 -16.46
C LEU A 218 -11.89 26.04 -16.64
N TYR A 219 -11.55 26.37 -17.89
CA TYR A 219 -10.71 27.51 -18.20
C TYR A 219 -11.27 28.80 -17.62
N ARG A 220 -12.57 29.08 -17.91
CA ARG A 220 -13.25 30.26 -17.35
C ARG A 220 -13.27 30.31 -15.83
N LEU A 221 -13.47 29.17 -15.18
CA LEU A 221 -13.43 29.08 -13.70
C LEU A 221 -12.03 29.39 -13.16
N LEU A 222 -10.98 28.89 -13.82
CA LEU A 222 -9.59 29.17 -13.45
C LEU A 222 -9.26 30.65 -13.60
N GLU A 223 -9.66 31.29 -14.72
CA GLU A 223 -9.46 32.73 -14.93
C GLU A 223 -10.17 33.58 -13.86
N LEU A 224 -11.43 33.27 -13.56
CA LEU A 224 -12.18 33.95 -12.48
C LEU A 224 -11.49 33.76 -11.12
N GLY A 225 -10.99 32.55 -10.83
CA GLY A 225 -10.24 32.27 -9.60
C GLY A 225 -8.93 33.04 -9.51
N ILE A 226 -8.17 33.12 -10.60
CA ILE A 226 -6.92 33.90 -10.68
C ILE A 226 -7.19 35.39 -10.54
N GLY A 227 -8.21 35.93 -11.23
CA GLY A 227 -8.61 37.33 -11.14
C GLY A 227 -9.02 37.70 -9.70
N LEU A 228 -9.83 36.88 -9.07
CA LEU A 228 -10.25 37.08 -7.68
C LEU A 228 -9.05 37.06 -6.71
N ARG A 229 -8.13 36.11 -6.89
CA ARG A 229 -6.92 36.02 -6.09
C ARG A 229 -6.03 37.24 -6.20
N LYS A 230 -5.78 37.72 -7.44
CA LYS A 230 -4.97 38.91 -7.70
C LYS A 230 -5.63 40.16 -7.08
N LYS A 231 -6.93 40.36 -7.32
CA LYS A 231 -7.68 41.53 -6.83
C LYS A 231 -7.70 41.66 -5.31
N HIS A 232 -7.78 40.55 -4.59
CA HIS A 232 -7.95 40.53 -3.12
C HIS A 232 -6.72 39.97 -2.40
N ASN A 233 -5.57 39.81 -3.06
CA ASN A 233 -4.30 39.29 -2.53
C ASN A 233 -4.49 38.01 -1.69
N ILE A 234 -5.29 37.04 -2.18
CA ILE A 234 -5.65 35.85 -1.47
C ILE A 234 -4.46 34.88 -1.40
N LYS A 235 -3.96 34.60 -0.20
CA LYS A 235 -2.94 33.58 0.03
C LYS A 235 -3.60 32.20 0.09
N LEU A 236 -3.17 31.32 -0.81
CA LEU A 236 -3.63 29.93 -0.82
C LEU A 236 -2.85 29.07 0.16
N LEU A 237 -3.53 28.15 0.83
CA LEU A 237 -2.87 27.12 1.62
C LEU A 237 -2.08 26.17 0.69
N ASN A 238 -0.98 25.59 1.18
CA ASN A 238 -0.16 24.63 0.42
C ASN A 238 -0.99 23.49 -0.19
N LYS A 239 -2.00 22.99 0.55
CA LYS A 239 -2.91 21.96 0.06
C LYS A 239 -3.75 22.43 -1.12
N GLN A 240 -4.22 23.67 -1.10
CA GLN A 240 -5.01 24.26 -2.19
C GLN A 240 -4.14 24.49 -3.42
N THR A 241 -2.93 25.01 -3.23
CA THR A 241 -1.95 25.21 -4.32
C THR A 241 -1.64 23.89 -5.02
N LYS A 242 -1.31 22.83 -4.27
CA LYS A 242 -1.06 21.48 -4.83
C LYS A 242 -2.27 20.98 -5.62
N ARG A 243 -3.48 21.20 -5.11
CA ARG A 243 -4.72 20.76 -5.78
C ARG A 243 -4.97 21.52 -7.07
N ILE A 244 -4.80 22.85 -7.09
CA ILE A 244 -4.93 23.67 -8.28
C ILE A 244 -3.91 23.25 -9.34
N ASN A 245 -2.64 23.03 -8.96
CA ASN A 245 -1.60 22.57 -9.88
C ASN A 245 -1.96 21.21 -10.51
N THR A 246 -2.53 20.28 -9.72
CA THR A 246 -3.04 19.00 -10.25
C THR A 246 -4.15 19.20 -11.26
N ILE A 247 -5.09 20.14 -11.00
CA ILE A 247 -6.20 20.47 -11.92
C ILE A 247 -5.66 21.12 -13.18
N ILE A 248 -4.67 22.01 -13.10
CA ILE A 248 -4.04 22.63 -14.27
C ILE A 248 -3.31 21.55 -15.11
N THR A 249 -2.59 20.63 -14.47
CA THR A 249 -1.96 19.52 -15.18
C THR A 249 -3.00 18.67 -15.90
N LEU A 250 -4.09 18.31 -15.22
CA LEU A 250 -5.20 17.58 -15.86
C LEU A 250 -5.82 18.35 -17.01
N TYR A 251 -6.06 19.67 -16.84
CA TYR A 251 -6.59 20.55 -17.90
C TYR A 251 -5.70 20.48 -19.15
N ASN A 252 -4.38 20.62 -18.99
CA ASN A 252 -3.44 20.57 -20.10
C ASN A 252 -3.48 19.19 -20.79
N GLN A 253 -3.45 18.09 -20.02
CA GLN A 253 -3.54 16.72 -20.55
C GLN A 253 -4.85 16.51 -21.36
N GLN A 254 -5.97 17.00 -20.85
CA GLN A 254 -7.26 16.87 -21.54
C GLN A 254 -7.39 17.82 -22.74
N ARG A 255 -6.69 18.95 -22.71
CA ARG A 255 -6.59 19.89 -23.85
C ARG A 255 -5.78 19.23 -24.98
N THR A 256 -4.62 18.66 -24.70
CA THR A 256 -3.84 17.88 -25.68
C THR A 256 -4.71 16.78 -26.30
N LYS A 257 -5.44 16.01 -25.48
CA LYS A 257 -6.35 14.96 -25.96
C LYS A 257 -7.52 15.46 -26.81
N ALA A 258 -7.97 16.69 -26.60
CA ALA A 258 -9.10 17.28 -27.35
C ALA A 258 -8.67 17.94 -28.64
N TYR A 259 -7.50 18.55 -28.71
CA TYR A 259 -7.04 19.43 -29.76
C TYR A 259 -5.65 19.10 -30.32
N GLY A 260 -4.83 18.34 -29.60
CA GLY A 260 -3.50 17.91 -30.03
C GLY A 260 -3.52 16.67 -30.94
N ASP A 261 -2.36 16.19 -31.30
CA ASP A 261 -2.21 14.99 -32.11
C ASP A 261 -2.71 13.76 -31.31
N LYS A 262 -3.44 12.89 -32.02
CA LYS A 262 -4.02 11.67 -31.43
C LYS A 262 -2.96 10.62 -31.04
N ASN A 263 -1.79 10.69 -31.63
CA ASN A 263 -0.69 9.74 -31.44
C ASN A 263 0.28 10.15 -30.33
N GLU A 264 0.14 11.39 -29.80
CA GLU A 264 1.01 11.85 -28.72
C GLU A 264 0.61 11.21 -27.40
N PRO A 265 1.51 10.38 -26.77
CA PRO A 265 1.22 9.74 -25.50
C PRO A 265 1.20 10.77 -24.36
N ILE A 266 0.14 10.74 -23.56
CA ILE A 266 0.04 11.62 -22.39
C ILE A 266 0.92 11.06 -21.26
N LYS A 267 2.07 11.68 -21.05
CA LYS A 267 2.97 11.35 -19.95
C LYS A 267 2.33 11.68 -18.60
N ASN A 268 2.62 10.86 -17.59
CA ASN A 268 2.18 11.06 -16.19
C ASN A 268 0.68 11.35 -16.05
N ARG A 269 -0.15 10.60 -16.80
CA ARG A 269 -1.60 10.78 -16.83
C ARG A 269 -2.23 10.79 -15.44
N ILE A 270 -2.92 11.89 -15.11
CA ILE A 270 -3.69 12.01 -13.87
C ILE A 270 -4.94 11.12 -13.94
N VAL A 271 -5.09 10.25 -12.97
CA VAL A 271 -6.25 9.36 -12.82
C VAL A 271 -7.07 9.66 -11.56
N SER A 272 -6.53 10.46 -10.64
CA SER A 272 -7.25 10.90 -9.44
C SER A 272 -6.80 12.29 -9.04
N LEU A 273 -7.73 13.18 -8.76
CA LEU A 273 -7.40 14.50 -8.22
C LEU A 273 -6.95 14.43 -6.76
N SER A 274 -7.45 13.47 -6.00
CA SER A 274 -7.08 13.27 -4.58
C SER A 274 -5.74 12.55 -4.42
N LYS A 275 -5.38 11.71 -5.38
CA LYS A 275 -4.15 10.90 -5.38
C LYS A 275 -3.41 11.07 -6.72
N PRO A 276 -2.83 12.25 -6.97
CA PRO A 276 -2.21 12.59 -8.27
C PRO A 276 -0.94 11.78 -8.58
N TYR A 277 -0.41 11.04 -7.62
CA TYR A 277 0.74 10.15 -7.78
C TYR A 277 0.38 8.80 -8.41
N ILE A 278 -0.90 8.39 -8.42
CA ILE A 278 -1.33 7.11 -9.02
C ILE A 278 -1.30 7.20 -10.53
N ARG A 279 -0.82 6.13 -11.17
CA ARG A 279 -0.80 5.97 -12.63
C ARG A 279 -1.60 4.74 -13.04
N PRO A 280 -2.06 4.66 -14.30
CA PRO A 280 -2.65 3.45 -14.83
C PRO A 280 -1.56 2.38 -15.01
N ILE A 281 -1.78 1.19 -14.46
CA ILE A 281 -0.93 0.01 -14.62
C ILE A 281 -1.65 -0.95 -15.54
N VAL A 282 -1.11 -1.14 -16.75
CA VAL A 282 -1.65 -2.08 -17.73
C VAL A 282 -1.19 -3.48 -17.40
N ARG A 283 -2.12 -4.42 -17.29
CA ARG A 283 -1.85 -5.82 -16.88
C ARG A 283 -2.12 -6.86 -17.96
N GLY A 284 -2.59 -6.50 -19.14
CA GLY A 284 -2.86 -7.43 -20.23
C GLY A 284 -3.95 -8.49 -19.94
N LYS A 285 -4.71 -8.35 -18.85
CA LYS A 285 -5.81 -9.26 -18.49
C LYS A 285 -7.11 -8.82 -19.18
N GLU A 286 -7.90 -9.78 -19.68
CA GLU A 286 -9.17 -9.50 -20.37
C GLU A 286 -10.19 -8.80 -19.47
N VAL A 287 -10.40 -9.32 -18.26
CA VAL A 287 -11.45 -8.83 -17.36
C VAL A 287 -11.11 -7.47 -16.74
N LYS A 288 -9.82 -7.19 -16.52
CA LYS A 288 -9.37 -5.94 -15.88
C LYS A 288 -8.03 -5.50 -16.46
N PRO A 289 -8.04 -4.88 -17.64
CA PRO A 289 -6.82 -4.54 -18.36
C PRO A 289 -5.97 -3.47 -17.68
N VAL A 290 -6.56 -2.64 -16.80
CA VAL A 290 -5.88 -1.53 -16.12
C VAL A 290 -6.21 -1.54 -14.64
N GLU A 291 -5.18 -1.49 -13.81
CA GLU A 291 -5.27 -1.35 -12.35
C GLU A 291 -4.72 0.03 -11.91
N PHE A 292 -5.20 0.52 -10.76
CA PHE A 292 -4.85 1.83 -10.22
C PHE A 292 -4.40 1.69 -8.77
N GLY A 293 -3.11 1.74 -8.53
CA GLY A 293 -2.56 1.53 -7.18
C GLY A 293 -1.04 1.44 -7.19
N ALA A 294 -0.48 0.84 -6.16
CA ALA A 294 0.95 0.59 -6.07
C ALA A 294 1.29 -0.75 -6.73
N LYS A 295 2.22 -0.75 -7.68
CA LYS A 295 2.86 -1.96 -8.20
C LYS A 295 4.02 -2.31 -7.28
N VAL A 296 3.98 -3.51 -6.72
CA VAL A 296 4.97 -3.99 -5.75
C VAL A 296 5.59 -5.28 -6.25
N ASN A 297 6.91 -5.27 -6.42
CA ASN A 297 7.71 -6.46 -6.66
C ASN A 297 8.10 -7.07 -5.32
N LYS A 298 7.85 -8.35 -5.13
CA LYS A 298 8.12 -9.07 -3.89
C LYS A 298 9.17 -10.14 -4.09
N LEU A 299 10.10 -10.20 -3.15
CA LEU A 299 10.90 -11.37 -2.85
C LEU A 299 10.10 -12.27 -1.89
N GLN A 300 10.04 -13.56 -2.14
CA GLN A 300 9.50 -14.53 -1.20
C GLN A 300 10.54 -15.60 -0.89
N VAL A 301 10.72 -15.89 0.40
CA VAL A 301 11.59 -16.94 0.91
C VAL A 301 10.79 -17.78 1.88
N ASP A 302 10.64 -19.07 1.58
CA ASP A 302 9.90 -20.02 2.41
C ASP A 302 8.51 -19.50 2.85
N GLY A 303 7.75 -18.90 1.92
CA GLY A 303 6.41 -18.35 2.19
C GLY A 303 6.39 -16.96 2.83
N ILE A 304 7.53 -16.41 3.26
CA ILE A 304 7.64 -15.07 3.83
C ILE A 304 7.97 -14.06 2.73
N SER A 305 7.16 -13.00 2.64
CA SER A 305 7.21 -12.01 1.57
C SER A 305 7.94 -10.73 2.03
N PHE A 306 8.87 -10.23 1.21
CA PHE A 306 9.58 -8.97 1.41
C PHE A 306 9.35 -8.06 0.22
N ILE A 307 9.15 -6.76 0.45
CA ILE A 307 9.02 -5.75 -0.61
C ILE A 307 10.40 -5.47 -1.17
N GLN A 308 10.62 -5.79 -2.45
CA GLN A 308 11.85 -5.48 -3.14
C GLN A 308 11.73 -4.13 -3.85
N HIS A 309 10.65 -3.88 -4.59
CA HIS A 309 10.41 -2.62 -5.27
C HIS A 309 8.98 -2.17 -5.10
N PHE A 310 8.80 -0.87 -4.91
CA PHE A 310 7.50 -0.24 -4.70
C PHE A 310 7.38 0.99 -5.61
N SER A 311 6.38 1.02 -6.49
CA SER A 311 6.15 2.15 -7.39
C SER A 311 4.67 2.36 -7.67
N TYR A 312 4.27 3.62 -7.87
CA TYR A 312 2.97 3.96 -8.43
C TYR A 312 3.00 4.08 -9.95
N ASP A 313 4.18 4.07 -10.55
CA ASP A 313 4.37 3.98 -12.00
C ASP A 313 4.54 2.51 -12.41
N ALA A 314 4.13 2.20 -13.62
CA ALA A 314 4.42 0.90 -14.21
C ALA A 314 5.93 0.75 -14.42
N PHE A 315 6.49 -0.36 -13.99
CA PHE A 315 7.89 -0.72 -14.23
C PHE A 315 7.97 -2.08 -14.94
N ASN A 316 9.06 -2.31 -15.65
CA ASN A 316 9.34 -3.60 -16.24
C ASN A 316 9.84 -4.57 -15.15
N GLU A 317 9.07 -5.62 -14.89
CA GLU A 317 9.38 -6.63 -13.88
C GLU A 317 10.70 -7.34 -14.20
N GLY A 318 10.95 -7.65 -15.47
CA GLY A 318 12.18 -8.32 -15.92
C GLY A 318 13.49 -7.61 -15.55
N THR A 319 13.43 -6.33 -15.16
CA THR A 319 14.61 -5.57 -14.71
C THR A 319 14.90 -5.70 -13.21
N GLN A 320 14.04 -6.40 -12.45
CA GLN A 320 14.13 -6.42 -10.98
C GLN A 320 14.88 -7.65 -10.44
N LEU A 321 15.03 -8.73 -11.20
CA LEU A 321 15.56 -10.01 -10.72
C LEU A 321 16.90 -9.89 -10.00
N GLN A 322 17.88 -9.18 -10.56
CA GLN A 322 19.19 -9.04 -9.94
C GLN A 322 19.08 -8.39 -8.57
N LYS A 323 18.30 -7.30 -8.47
CA LYS A 323 18.06 -6.59 -7.21
C LYS A 323 17.29 -7.45 -6.19
N THR A 324 16.41 -8.34 -6.67
CA THR A 324 15.69 -9.28 -5.81
C THR A 324 16.64 -10.31 -5.20
N ILE A 325 17.56 -10.84 -5.99
CA ILE A 325 18.58 -11.77 -5.49
C ILE A 325 19.56 -11.07 -4.53
N GLU A 326 19.97 -9.83 -4.82
CA GLU A 326 20.78 -9.01 -3.92
C GLU A 326 20.05 -8.77 -2.58
N LEU A 327 18.75 -8.45 -2.62
CA LEU A 327 17.94 -8.31 -1.42
C LEU A 327 17.87 -9.63 -0.63
N HIS A 328 17.69 -10.76 -1.31
CA HIS A 328 17.72 -12.08 -0.67
C HIS A 328 19.05 -12.32 0.07
N GLN A 329 20.16 -12.00 -0.58
CA GLN A 329 21.50 -12.15 0.01
C GLN A 329 21.68 -11.26 1.25
N GLN A 330 21.17 -10.04 1.22
CA GLN A 330 21.25 -9.09 2.33
C GLN A 330 20.38 -9.49 3.53
N LEU A 331 19.18 -10.01 3.27
CA LEU A 331 18.21 -10.32 4.32
C LEU A 331 18.40 -11.73 4.92
N ILE A 332 18.70 -12.70 4.07
CA ILE A 332 18.64 -14.13 4.43
C ILE A 332 20.00 -14.80 4.28
N GLY A 333 20.66 -14.63 3.15
CA GLY A 333 21.93 -15.27 2.83
C GLY A 333 21.99 -15.78 1.39
N ARG A 334 22.82 -16.78 1.11
CA ARG A 334 23.07 -17.27 -0.26
C ARG A 334 21.80 -17.80 -0.92
N CYS A 335 21.49 -17.29 -2.11
CA CYS A 335 20.45 -17.79 -3.00
C CYS A 335 21.05 -18.82 -3.97
N THR A 336 20.54 -20.04 -3.99
CA THR A 336 20.96 -21.10 -4.92
C THR A 336 19.90 -21.44 -5.96
N HIS A 337 18.62 -21.18 -5.62
CA HIS A 337 17.47 -21.45 -6.49
C HIS A 337 16.55 -20.25 -6.55
N HIS A 338 16.10 -19.89 -7.75
CA HIS A 338 15.21 -18.75 -7.94
C HIS A 338 14.07 -19.07 -8.89
N SER A 339 12.84 -18.73 -8.51
CA SER A 339 11.66 -18.90 -9.35
C SER A 339 11.00 -17.55 -9.66
N ALA A 340 10.72 -17.29 -10.93
CA ALA A 340 10.03 -16.08 -11.38
C ALA A 340 9.18 -16.37 -12.61
N ASP A 341 8.31 -15.43 -13.01
CA ASP A 341 7.50 -15.55 -14.21
C ASP A 341 8.34 -15.42 -15.49
N ALA A 342 7.78 -15.85 -16.62
CA ALA A 342 8.45 -15.81 -17.93
C ALA A 342 8.93 -14.42 -18.34
N ILE A 343 8.29 -13.35 -17.85
CA ILE A 343 8.70 -11.96 -18.10
C ILE A 343 10.11 -11.64 -17.56
N TYR A 344 10.55 -12.33 -16.51
CA TYR A 344 11.89 -12.19 -15.93
C TYR A 344 12.97 -12.95 -16.71
N ALA A 345 12.61 -13.83 -17.67
CA ALA A 345 13.53 -14.68 -18.40
C ALA A 345 14.31 -13.94 -19.50
N THR A 346 14.78 -12.73 -19.22
CA THR A 346 15.62 -11.93 -20.15
C THR A 346 17.01 -12.55 -20.32
N ASN A 347 17.72 -12.23 -21.42
CA ASN A 347 19.09 -12.73 -21.66
C ASN A 347 20.03 -12.26 -20.53
N GLN A 348 19.88 -11.02 -20.07
CA GLN A 348 20.68 -10.46 -18.98
C GLN A 348 20.47 -11.25 -17.68
N ASN A 349 19.23 -11.55 -17.30
CA ASN A 349 18.92 -12.31 -16.10
C ASN A 349 19.39 -13.76 -16.19
N ARG A 350 19.28 -14.39 -17.36
CA ARG A 350 19.85 -15.74 -17.61
C ARG A 350 21.35 -15.77 -17.39
N SER A 351 22.07 -14.82 -17.99
CA SER A 351 23.53 -14.68 -17.82
C SER A 351 23.92 -14.42 -16.38
N TYR A 352 23.14 -13.58 -15.67
CA TYR A 352 23.35 -13.31 -14.25
C TYR A 352 23.19 -14.58 -13.39
N CYS A 353 22.09 -15.31 -13.58
CA CYS A 353 21.88 -16.58 -12.86
C CYS A 353 22.98 -17.60 -13.15
N SER A 354 23.38 -17.75 -14.41
CA SER A 354 24.45 -18.68 -14.82
C SER A 354 25.79 -18.32 -14.18
N ARG A 355 26.18 -17.06 -14.21
CA ARG A 355 27.45 -16.58 -13.60
C ARG A 355 27.50 -16.76 -12.07
N ASN A 356 26.33 -16.67 -11.40
CA ASN A 356 26.22 -16.81 -9.95
C ASN A 356 25.83 -18.24 -9.50
N ALA A 357 25.84 -19.22 -10.41
CA ALA A 357 25.43 -20.60 -10.15
C ALA A 357 24.03 -20.72 -9.53
N ILE A 358 23.07 -19.90 -9.98
CA ILE A 358 21.69 -19.89 -9.51
C ILE A 358 20.82 -20.70 -10.47
N VAL A 359 20.25 -21.78 -9.97
CA VAL A 359 19.27 -22.58 -10.69
C VAL A 359 17.95 -21.84 -10.78
N ASN A 360 17.32 -21.82 -11.94
CA ASN A 360 16.07 -21.10 -12.17
C ASN A 360 15.05 -21.92 -12.96
N ASN A 361 13.79 -21.46 -13.00
CA ASN A 361 12.69 -22.11 -13.69
C ASN A 361 12.55 -21.68 -15.17
N PHE A 362 13.49 -20.92 -15.74
CA PHE A 362 13.37 -20.41 -17.10
C PHE A 362 13.58 -21.54 -18.16
N ILE A 363 12.78 -21.53 -19.22
CA ILE A 363 12.94 -22.46 -20.33
C ILE A 363 14.26 -22.17 -21.01
N PRO A 364 15.16 -23.17 -21.18
CA PRO A 364 16.44 -22.99 -21.86
C PRO A 364 16.27 -22.55 -23.32
N LYS A 365 17.16 -21.68 -23.79
CA LYS A 365 17.13 -21.18 -25.19
C LYS A 365 17.98 -21.99 -26.18
N GLY A 366 18.69 -23.01 -25.74
CA GLY A 366 19.56 -23.81 -26.58
C GLY A 366 19.44 -25.31 -26.33
N LYS A 367 20.14 -26.10 -27.14
CA LYS A 367 20.22 -27.54 -26.93
C LYS A 367 20.93 -27.84 -25.60
N GLN A 368 20.28 -28.63 -24.76
CA GLN A 368 20.88 -29.13 -23.50
C GLN A 368 21.51 -30.50 -23.76
N LYS A 369 22.55 -30.84 -23.00
CA LYS A 369 23.09 -32.20 -22.99
C LYS A 369 22.01 -33.15 -22.45
N GLN A 370 21.86 -34.31 -23.09
CA GLN A 370 20.75 -35.24 -22.81
C GLN A 370 20.67 -35.65 -21.34
N GLN A 371 21.81 -35.84 -20.68
CA GLN A 371 21.95 -36.18 -19.26
C GLN A 371 21.33 -35.12 -18.30
N HIS A 372 21.26 -33.85 -18.70
CA HIS A 372 20.75 -32.75 -17.83
C HIS A 372 19.30 -32.38 -18.13
N ILE A 373 18.70 -32.90 -19.20
CA ILE A 373 17.35 -32.52 -19.64
C ILE A 373 16.31 -32.90 -18.57
N GLU A 374 16.38 -34.12 -18.08
CA GLU A 374 15.39 -34.66 -17.13
C GLU A 374 15.47 -33.98 -15.76
N GLN A 375 16.68 -33.87 -15.21
CA GLN A 375 16.90 -33.15 -13.97
C GLN A 375 16.44 -31.67 -14.05
N SER A 376 16.76 -31.00 -15.18
CA SER A 376 16.31 -29.63 -15.43
C SER A 376 14.78 -29.50 -15.54
N LYS A 377 14.11 -30.49 -16.13
CA LYS A 377 12.64 -30.54 -16.21
C LYS A 377 12.02 -30.70 -14.82
N ILE A 378 12.52 -31.63 -14.02
CA ILE A 378 12.05 -31.88 -12.66
C ILE A 378 12.23 -30.60 -11.79
N MET A 379 13.44 -30.03 -11.80
CA MET A 379 13.72 -28.82 -11.02
C MET A 379 12.82 -27.64 -11.41
N ARG A 380 12.64 -27.40 -12.73
CA ARG A 380 11.71 -26.38 -13.22
C ARG A 380 10.28 -26.62 -12.77
N SER A 381 9.82 -27.87 -12.78
CA SER A 381 8.49 -28.24 -12.30
C SER A 381 8.33 -27.93 -10.83
N VAL A 382 9.31 -28.26 -10.00
CA VAL A 382 9.31 -27.97 -8.56
C VAL A 382 9.26 -26.46 -8.30
N LEU A 383 10.13 -25.69 -8.95
CA LEU A 383 10.18 -24.23 -8.81
C LEU A 383 8.89 -23.56 -9.32
N ASN A 384 8.32 -24.02 -10.43
CA ASN A 384 7.05 -23.53 -10.95
C ASN A 384 5.88 -23.83 -9.99
N LYS A 385 5.85 -25.05 -9.43
CA LYS A 385 4.83 -25.42 -8.43
C LYS A 385 4.93 -24.55 -7.19
N GLN A 386 6.15 -24.32 -6.68
CA GLN A 386 6.36 -23.43 -5.53
C GLN A 386 5.89 -22.01 -5.82
N ARG A 387 6.22 -21.45 -7.00
CA ARG A 387 5.74 -20.13 -7.41
C ARG A 387 4.21 -20.07 -7.47
N ALA A 388 3.57 -21.00 -8.15
CA ALA A 388 2.13 -21.01 -8.34
C ALA A 388 1.35 -21.22 -7.04
N THR A 389 1.84 -22.06 -6.13
CA THR A 389 1.13 -22.35 -4.87
C THR A 389 1.46 -21.39 -3.75
N VAL A 390 2.74 -21.13 -3.50
CA VAL A 390 3.18 -20.37 -2.33
C VAL A 390 3.20 -18.86 -2.61
N LEU A 391 3.81 -18.45 -3.72
CA LEU A 391 3.96 -17.03 -4.03
C LEU A 391 2.63 -16.41 -4.50
N GLU A 392 1.95 -17.01 -5.48
CA GLU A 392 0.64 -16.53 -5.93
C GLU A 392 -0.42 -16.64 -4.83
N GLY A 393 -0.38 -17.74 -4.05
CA GLY A 393 -1.24 -17.91 -2.88
C GLY A 393 -1.06 -16.80 -1.83
N SER A 394 0.17 -16.30 -1.65
CA SER A 394 0.43 -15.18 -0.73
C SER A 394 -0.29 -13.89 -1.16
N PHE A 395 -0.36 -13.59 -2.46
CA PHE A 395 -1.11 -12.43 -2.96
C PHE A 395 -2.61 -12.54 -2.68
N GLY A 396 -3.18 -13.74 -2.86
CA GLY A 396 -4.58 -14.04 -2.54
C GLY A 396 -4.86 -13.85 -1.05
N ASN A 397 -4.02 -14.44 -0.20
CA ASN A 397 -4.12 -14.32 1.25
C ASN A 397 -4.06 -12.85 1.72
N GLU A 398 -3.05 -12.09 1.27
CA GLU A 398 -2.88 -10.68 1.61
C GLU A 398 -4.06 -9.81 1.17
N LYS A 399 -4.60 -10.06 -0.02
CA LYS A 399 -5.74 -9.31 -0.55
C LYS A 399 -7.05 -9.65 0.17
N ASN A 400 -7.28 -10.92 0.47
CA ASN A 400 -8.55 -11.38 1.02
C ASN A 400 -8.62 -11.22 2.55
N HIS A 401 -7.50 -11.37 3.26
CA HIS A 401 -7.49 -11.44 4.72
C HIS A 401 -6.76 -10.29 5.41
N TYR A 402 -5.87 -9.56 4.70
CA TYR A 402 -5.05 -8.50 5.30
C TYR A 402 -5.31 -7.11 4.69
N LEU A 403 -6.53 -6.86 4.20
CA LEU A 403 -7.00 -5.57 3.68
C LEU A 403 -6.18 -5.00 2.51
N LEU A 404 -5.53 -5.85 1.71
CA LEU A 404 -4.73 -5.41 0.57
C LEU A 404 -5.46 -5.52 -0.78
N ALA A 405 -6.70 -6.03 -0.83
CA ALA A 405 -7.52 -5.98 -2.05
C ALA A 405 -7.83 -4.54 -2.46
N LYS A 406 -8.06 -3.66 -1.46
CA LYS A 406 -8.34 -2.23 -1.70
C LYS A 406 -7.71 -1.39 -0.58
N VAL A 407 -6.70 -0.61 -0.92
CA VAL A 407 -5.99 0.25 0.03
C VAL A 407 -6.81 1.50 0.36
N ASN A 408 -7.29 1.59 1.59
CA ASN A 408 -8.18 2.65 2.07
C ASN A 408 -7.46 3.89 2.64
N ALA A 409 -6.15 3.99 2.48
CA ALA A 409 -5.36 5.13 2.91
C ALA A 409 -5.54 6.35 1.98
N ARG A 410 -5.24 7.56 2.49
CA ARG A 410 -5.60 8.83 1.82
C ARG A 410 -4.49 9.44 0.96
N ASN A 411 -3.23 9.10 1.21
CA ASN A 411 -2.07 9.70 0.53
C ASN A 411 -0.94 8.68 0.39
N GLU A 412 0.07 9.02 -0.39
CA GLU A 412 1.17 8.16 -0.80
C GLU A 412 1.87 7.46 0.38
N TYR A 413 2.31 8.21 1.38
CA TYR A 413 3.02 7.64 2.52
C TYR A 413 2.13 6.76 3.41
N THR A 414 0.83 7.09 3.55
CA THR A 414 -0.10 6.24 4.29
C THR A 414 -0.51 5.00 3.51
N GLU A 415 -0.53 5.03 2.18
CA GLU A 415 -0.71 3.83 1.35
C GLU A 415 0.50 2.91 1.43
N LYS A 416 1.71 3.46 1.34
CA LYS A 416 2.95 2.71 1.51
C LYS A 416 2.99 2.00 2.87
N CYS A 417 2.62 2.72 3.93
CA CYS A 417 2.51 2.19 5.29
C CYS A 417 1.44 1.09 5.38
N TRP A 418 0.27 1.29 4.79
CA TRP A 418 -0.82 0.30 4.76
C TRP A 418 -0.37 -1.01 4.10
N ILE A 419 0.27 -0.92 2.93
CA ILE A 419 0.73 -2.09 2.18
C ILE A 419 1.82 -2.83 2.97
N PHE A 420 2.79 -2.11 3.51
CA PHE A 420 3.85 -2.70 4.32
C PHE A 420 3.29 -3.47 5.53
N PHE A 421 2.41 -2.85 6.32
CA PHE A 421 1.84 -3.49 7.51
C PHE A 421 0.87 -4.64 7.16
N GLY A 422 0.20 -4.59 6.01
CA GLY A 422 -0.61 -5.70 5.53
C GLY A 422 0.23 -6.94 5.20
N ILE A 423 1.33 -6.79 4.47
CA ILE A 423 2.28 -7.87 4.17
C ILE A 423 2.95 -8.35 5.46
N PHE A 424 3.35 -7.43 6.34
CA PHE A 424 3.95 -7.75 7.63
C PHE A 424 3.01 -8.59 8.51
N ALA A 425 1.75 -8.21 8.64
CA ALA A 425 0.76 -8.95 9.43
C ALA A 425 0.55 -10.37 8.88
N ALA A 426 0.50 -10.52 7.55
CA ALA A 426 0.42 -11.83 6.91
C ALA A 426 1.63 -12.71 7.24
N ASN A 427 2.84 -12.17 7.10
CA ASN A 427 4.07 -12.86 7.45
C ASN A 427 4.14 -13.25 8.94
N ALA A 428 3.80 -12.30 9.83
CA ALA A 428 3.82 -12.52 11.26
C ALA A 428 2.88 -13.67 11.69
N SER A 429 1.72 -13.79 11.04
CA SER A 429 0.80 -14.92 11.28
C SER A 429 1.41 -16.26 10.87
N ILE A 430 2.13 -16.34 9.75
CA ILE A 430 2.83 -17.56 9.32
C ILE A 430 3.94 -17.91 10.31
N ILE A 431 4.73 -16.94 10.73
CA ILE A 431 5.83 -17.14 11.69
C ILE A 431 5.28 -17.54 13.06
N SER A 432 4.18 -16.95 13.52
CA SER A 432 3.51 -17.34 14.77
C SER A 432 3.17 -18.83 14.79
N GLN A 433 2.57 -19.35 13.73
CA GLN A 433 2.26 -20.79 13.63
C GLN A 433 3.52 -21.67 13.67
N ARG A 434 4.60 -21.23 13.01
CA ARG A 434 5.88 -21.97 13.04
C ARG A 434 6.52 -21.97 14.43
N ILE A 435 6.45 -20.87 15.17
CA ILE A 435 6.93 -20.80 16.55
C ILE A 435 6.16 -21.77 17.45
N ILE A 436 4.83 -21.85 17.29
CA ILE A 436 3.98 -22.79 18.05
C ILE A 436 4.37 -24.22 17.74
N THR A 437 4.47 -24.58 16.45
CA THR A 437 4.84 -25.93 16.01
C THR A 437 6.22 -26.33 16.56
N ALA A 438 7.21 -25.43 16.50
CA ALA A 438 8.54 -25.69 17.02
C ALA A 438 8.55 -25.90 18.54
N LYS A 439 7.74 -25.16 19.31
CA LYS A 439 7.59 -25.36 20.76
C LYS A 439 6.93 -26.71 21.08
N GLN A 440 5.88 -27.09 20.34
CA GLN A 440 5.20 -28.38 20.52
C GLN A 440 6.13 -29.56 20.20
N GLN A 441 6.96 -29.48 19.17
CA GLN A 441 7.94 -30.48 18.82
C GLN A 441 8.98 -30.64 19.91
N LYS A 442 9.51 -29.52 20.48
CA LYS A 442 10.45 -29.58 21.60
C LYS A 442 9.82 -30.18 22.85
N ALA A 443 8.58 -29.85 23.18
CA ALA A 443 7.88 -30.41 24.34
C ALA A 443 7.56 -31.92 24.22
N ARG A 444 7.47 -32.44 22.96
CA ARG A 444 7.26 -33.87 22.71
C ARG A 444 8.58 -34.65 22.72
N ALA A 445 9.72 -33.98 22.55
CA ALA A 445 11.05 -34.59 22.52
C ALA A 445 11.76 -34.54 23.87
N ALA A 446 11.23 -33.78 24.84
CA ALA A 446 11.65 -33.72 26.24
C ALA A 446 10.78 -34.63 27.11
#